data_212edee6fe1084cdb9aee95dbd2ea545
#
_entry.id   212edee6fe1084cdb9aee95dbd2ea545
#
_cell.length_a   1.000
_cell.length_b   1.000
_cell.length_c   1.000
_cell.angle_alpha   90.00
_cell.angle_beta   90.00
_cell.angle_gamma   90.00
#
_symmetry.space_group_name_H-M   'P 1'
#
loop_
_entity.id
_entity.type
_entity.pdbx_description
1 polymer ?
#
loop_
_entity_poly.entity_id
_entity_poly.type
_entity_poly.pdbx_seq_one_letter_code
_entity_poly.pdbx_strand_id
1 'polypeptide(L)'
;MDQSTYPSAPRKIKFEETAWCYFYRTGDHLYKIRKVSPVYPNIALKERYFHESLRLLKRWSPELGGQIFPIIRRPDGQYALGGEGEILDFALQINQLSDTYWLDNLVPKGKLPKTAWGRLARFLAERHALSSLGESAGEVGRLEHFRALFDEIYYQSKKYTDITITQPMLEFIHLPMTRFLENARKIFIRRCKKNRILECHGAFVPEHIFLKSSQIYAIAPLDAGTKYRHLDAANDVASMVNGLWMMQAMEQAELFVKRYVTAAKDRDLPTMLPVYQTLNAMRCGVFHSERAAEHVQDEALRMEDLEHARKYFQLAVQAARQIPKEV
;
A
#
# COMPACT_ATOMS: atom_id res chain seq x y z
N MET A 1 27.29 4.44 4.45
CA MET A 1 27.53 3.18 5.23
C MET A 1 28.48 2.32 4.41
N ASP A 2 29.69 2.11 4.93
CA ASP A 2 30.68 1.24 4.34
C ASP A 2 30.52 -0.23 4.79
N GLN A 3 31.43 -1.13 4.34
CA GLN A 3 31.35 -2.56 4.67
C GLN A 3 31.49 -2.85 6.16
N SER A 4 32.24 -2.05 6.92
CA SER A 4 32.47 -2.23 8.36
C SER A 4 31.26 -1.87 9.21
N THR A 5 30.30 -1.16 8.63
CA THR A 5 29.05 -0.77 9.31
C THR A 5 28.13 -1.97 9.57
N TYR A 6 28.24 -3.04 8.75
CA TYR A 6 27.31 -4.17 8.78
C TYR A 6 27.84 -5.32 9.63
N PRO A 7 26.95 -6.06 10.31
CA PRO A 7 27.38 -7.21 11.13
C PRO A 7 28.16 -8.28 10.37
N SER A 8 27.90 -8.43 9.07
CA SER A 8 28.49 -9.48 8.22
C SER A 8 29.45 -8.96 7.14
N ALA A 9 29.98 -7.74 7.26
CA ALA A 9 30.93 -7.11 6.33
C ALA A 9 30.71 -7.51 4.84
N PRO A 10 29.64 -7.06 4.19
CA PRO A 10 29.25 -7.54 2.87
C PRO A 10 30.28 -7.16 1.80
N ARG A 11 30.53 -8.04 0.82
CA ARG A 11 31.49 -7.79 -0.27
C ARG A 11 31.05 -6.67 -1.22
N LYS A 12 29.73 -6.46 -1.38
CA LYS A 12 29.13 -5.47 -2.25
C LYS A 12 27.89 -4.87 -1.61
N ILE A 13 27.79 -3.54 -1.70
CA ILE A 13 26.63 -2.79 -1.24
C ILE A 13 26.07 -2.05 -2.45
N LYS A 14 24.76 -2.25 -2.73
CA LYS A 14 24.01 -1.42 -3.68
C LYS A 14 23.12 -0.48 -2.88
N PHE A 15 23.30 0.80 -3.12
CA PHE A 15 22.47 1.85 -2.53
C PHE A 15 21.35 2.22 -3.51
N GLU A 16 20.16 2.44 -2.97
CA GLU A 16 19.00 2.92 -3.68
C GLU A 16 18.24 3.90 -2.79
N GLU A 17 17.80 5.00 -3.35
CA GLU A 17 17.07 6.04 -2.66
C GLU A 17 15.68 6.23 -3.26
N THR A 18 14.68 6.32 -2.39
CA THR A 18 13.31 6.68 -2.77
C THR A 18 12.90 7.97 -2.06
N ALA A 19 11.72 8.48 -2.36
CA ALA A 19 11.17 9.65 -1.66
C ALA A 19 11.17 9.49 -0.12
N TRP A 20 10.97 8.27 0.38
CA TRP A 20 10.72 8.01 1.80
C TRP A 20 11.80 7.23 2.53
N CYS A 21 12.64 6.49 1.79
CA CYS A 21 13.57 5.54 2.39
C CYS A 21 14.90 5.49 1.66
N TYR A 22 15.93 5.13 2.41
CA TYR A 22 17.19 4.63 1.89
C TYR A 22 17.20 3.12 1.97
N PHE A 23 17.65 2.45 0.91
CA PHE A 23 17.79 1.00 0.84
C PHE A 23 19.25 0.63 0.58
N TYR A 24 19.77 -0.30 1.38
CA TYR A 24 21.11 -0.85 1.22
C TYR A 24 20.98 -2.35 1.01
N ARG A 25 21.34 -2.83 -0.18
CA ARG A 25 21.31 -4.25 -0.55
C ARG A 25 22.71 -4.83 -0.43
N THR A 26 22.87 -5.89 0.37
CA THR A 26 24.17 -6.47 0.75
C THR A 26 24.36 -7.90 0.23
N GLY A 27 23.60 -8.32 -0.76
CA GLY A 27 23.57 -9.68 -1.28
C GLY A 27 22.52 -10.54 -0.57
N ASP A 28 22.69 -10.85 0.70
CA ASP A 28 21.75 -11.69 1.46
C ASP A 28 20.64 -10.89 2.11
N HIS A 29 20.87 -9.61 2.40
CA HIS A 29 19.95 -8.76 3.15
C HIS A 29 19.68 -7.42 2.46
N LEU A 30 18.48 -6.91 2.71
CA LEU A 30 18.05 -5.55 2.44
C LEU A 30 17.88 -4.81 3.76
N TYR A 31 18.51 -3.65 3.88
CA TYR A 31 18.35 -2.74 5.02
C TYR A 31 17.56 -1.50 4.56
N LYS A 32 16.40 -1.27 5.19
CA LYS A 32 15.53 -0.10 4.97
C LYS A 32 15.75 0.91 6.09
N ILE A 33 16.09 2.13 5.73
CA ILE A 33 16.20 3.27 6.66
C ILE A 33 15.15 4.30 6.24
N ARG A 34 14.32 4.77 7.17
CA ARG A 34 13.31 5.79 6.91
C ARG A 34 13.94 7.18 6.93
N LYS A 35 13.66 7.99 5.91
CA LYS A 35 14.07 9.40 5.89
C LYS A 35 13.38 10.19 7.01
N VAL A 36 14.01 11.27 7.44
CA VAL A 36 13.37 12.23 8.37
C VAL A 36 12.11 12.80 7.71
N SER A 37 11.05 12.88 8.48
CA SER A 37 9.79 13.48 8.02
C SER A 37 9.10 14.17 9.21
N PRO A 38 8.15 15.09 8.96
CA PRO A 38 7.36 15.71 10.03
C PRO A 38 6.59 14.71 10.89
N VAL A 39 6.27 13.53 10.35
CA VAL A 39 5.58 12.44 11.07
C VAL A 39 6.48 11.76 12.09
N TYR A 40 7.80 11.74 11.84
CA TYR A 40 8.81 11.09 12.70
C TYR A 40 9.94 12.07 13.05
N PRO A 41 9.64 13.11 13.83
CA PRO A 41 10.59 14.21 14.08
C PRO A 41 11.70 13.85 15.07
N ASN A 42 11.60 12.72 15.77
CA ASN A 42 12.60 12.28 16.76
C ASN A 42 12.83 10.77 16.73
N ILE A 43 13.92 10.36 17.38
CA ILE A 43 14.40 8.97 17.38
C ILE A 43 13.40 7.99 18.00
N ALA A 44 12.73 8.38 19.09
CA ALA A 44 11.77 7.52 19.78
C ALA A 44 10.54 7.22 18.93
N LEU A 45 10.05 8.18 18.15
CA LEU A 45 8.97 7.97 17.18
C LEU A 45 9.42 7.12 16.00
N LYS A 46 10.67 7.26 15.54
CA LYS A 46 11.26 6.37 14.53
C LYS A 46 11.37 4.94 15.03
N GLU A 47 11.80 4.72 16.25
CA GLU A 47 11.87 3.38 16.85
C GLU A 47 10.50 2.70 16.86
N ARG A 48 9.47 3.41 17.35
CA ARG A 48 8.08 2.92 17.35
C ARG A 48 7.59 2.59 15.93
N TYR A 49 7.93 3.43 14.95
CA TYR A 49 7.64 3.18 13.55
C TYR A 49 8.27 1.87 13.05
N PHE A 50 9.55 1.62 13.37
CA PHE A 50 10.23 0.41 12.92
C PHE A 50 9.67 -0.85 13.59
N HIS A 51 9.28 -0.77 14.88
CA HIS A 51 8.58 -1.85 15.56
C HIS A 51 7.23 -2.16 14.92
N GLU A 52 6.46 -1.16 14.55
CA GLU A 52 5.19 -1.34 13.83
C GLU A 52 5.42 -1.91 12.42
N SER A 53 6.40 -1.40 11.68
CA SER A 53 6.78 -1.94 10.36
C SER A 53 7.17 -3.42 10.45
N LEU A 54 7.94 -3.80 11.48
CA LEU A 54 8.34 -5.20 11.72
C LEU A 54 7.13 -6.07 12.10
N ARG A 55 6.23 -5.57 12.96
CA ARG A 55 5.00 -6.27 13.34
C ARG A 55 4.15 -6.57 12.10
N LEU A 56 3.95 -5.57 11.25
CA LEU A 56 3.20 -5.70 10.01
C LEU A 56 3.89 -6.65 9.01
N LEU A 57 5.22 -6.55 8.87
CA LEU A 57 5.97 -7.47 8.02
C LEU A 57 5.79 -8.93 8.47
N LYS A 58 5.95 -9.20 9.77
CA LYS A 58 5.77 -10.55 10.33
C LYS A 58 4.35 -11.07 10.15
N ARG A 59 3.36 -10.20 10.13
CA ARG A 59 1.97 -10.58 9.88
C ARG A 59 1.73 -10.95 8.41
N TRP A 60 2.26 -10.16 7.48
CA TRP A 60 2.03 -10.35 6.05
C TRP A 60 2.98 -11.35 5.41
N SER A 61 4.22 -11.41 5.86
CA SER A 61 5.29 -12.23 5.27
C SER A 61 6.28 -12.70 6.35
N PRO A 62 5.84 -13.54 7.31
CA PRO A 62 6.69 -13.97 8.44
C PRO A 62 7.96 -14.71 7.98
N GLU A 63 7.93 -15.35 6.82
CA GLU A 63 9.03 -16.12 6.26
C GLU A 63 10.19 -15.24 5.74
N LEU A 64 9.94 -13.93 5.56
CA LEU A 64 11.01 -13.00 5.15
C LEU A 64 12.02 -12.70 6.26
N GLY A 65 11.73 -13.13 7.46
CA GLY A 65 12.50 -12.71 8.62
C GLY A 65 12.20 -11.25 8.95
N GLY A 66 13.13 -10.61 9.60
CA GLY A 66 13.06 -9.19 9.94
C GLY A 66 13.65 -8.92 11.29
N GLN A 67 14.57 -7.96 11.33
CA GLN A 67 15.21 -7.50 12.54
C GLN A 67 15.44 -5.98 12.46
N ILE A 68 15.28 -5.30 13.60
CA ILE A 68 15.57 -3.88 13.73
C ILE A 68 16.99 -3.76 14.30
N PHE A 69 17.80 -2.95 13.64
CA PHE A 69 19.14 -2.58 14.13
C PHE A 69 19.15 -1.08 14.44
N PRO A 70 19.63 -0.66 15.63
CA PRO A 70 20.01 0.71 15.82
C PRO A 70 21.23 1.04 14.95
N ILE A 71 21.21 2.21 14.33
CA ILE A 71 22.37 2.81 13.68
C ILE A 71 23.06 3.65 14.72
N ILE A 72 24.27 3.28 15.09
CA ILE A 72 25.03 3.94 16.14
C ILE A 72 26.27 4.66 15.61
N ARG A 73 26.71 5.66 16.36
CA ARG A 73 28.04 6.25 16.26
C ARG A 73 28.88 5.74 17.42
N ARG A 74 29.96 5.03 17.11
CA ARG A 74 30.91 4.52 18.08
C ARG A 74 31.78 5.66 18.65
N PRO A 75 32.50 5.43 19.78
CA PRO A 75 33.42 6.41 20.34
C PRO A 75 34.56 6.84 19.41
N ASP A 76 34.95 5.96 18.48
CA ASP A 76 35.94 6.24 17.42
C ASP A 76 35.40 7.05 16.25
N GLY A 77 34.10 7.44 16.28
CA GLY A 77 33.42 8.20 15.26
C GLY A 77 32.86 7.36 14.09
N GLN A 78 33.10 6.06 14.06
CA GLN A 78 32.59 5.17 13.00
C GLN A 78 31.10 4.84 13.23
N TYR A 79 30.39 4.55 12.13
CA TYR A 79 28.99 4.12 12.17
C TYR A 79 28.90 2.57 12.17
N ALA A 80 27.93 2.04 12.92
CA ALA A 80 27.66 0.59 12.94
C ALA A 80 26.16 0.30 13.06
N LEU A 81 25.78 -0.89 12.63
CA LEU A 81 24.46 -1.47 12.87
C LEU A 81 24.53 -2.34 14.13
N GLY A 82 23.94 -1.88 15.22
CA GLY A 82 24.02 -2.51 16.52
C GLY A 82 25.33 -2.27 17.26
N GLY A 83 25.42 -2.77 18.52
CA GLY A 83 26.55 -2.58 19.40
C GLY A 83 26.35 -1.40 20.36
N GLU A 84 27.47 -0.94 20.97
CA GLU A 84 27.47 0.16 21.94
C GLU A 84 27.84 1.47 21.24
N GLY A 85 27.11 2.55 21.55
CA GLY A 85 27.33 3.89 21.00
C GLY A 85 26.09 4.78 21.07
N GLU A 86 26.22 5.96 20.54
CA GLU A 86 25.09 6.89 20.42
C GLU A 86 24.14 6.46 19.31
N ILE A 87 22.87 6.21 19.63
CA ILE A 87 21.84 5.84 18.64
C ILE A 87 21.47 7.07 17.81
N LEU A 88 21.68 6.99 16.50
CA LEU A 88 21.38 8.06 15.56
C LEU A 88 20.10 7.79 14.74
N ASP A 89 19.81 6.52 14.42
CA ASP A 89 18.68 6.10 13.62
C ASP A 89 18.42 4.59 13.79
N PHE A 90 17.50 4.04 13.00
CA PHE A 90 17.21 2.61 12.94
C PHE A 90 17.17 2.11 11.50
N ALA A 91 17.49 0.84 11.33
CA ALA A 91 17.36 0.12 10.06
C ALA A 91 16.54 -1.15 10.27
N LEU A 92 15.58 -1.41 9.37
CA LEU A 92 14.90 -2.69 9.27
C LEU A 92 15.64 -3.57 8.26
N GLN A 93 16.21 -4.67 8.75
CA GLN A 93 16.79 -5.73 7.92
C GLN A 93 15.70 -6.74 7.52
N ILE A 94 15.69 -7.16 6.26
CA ILE A 94 14.92 -8.32 5.77
C ILE A 94 15.80 -9.16 4.83
N ASN A 95 15.40 -10.39 4.56
CA ASN A 95 16.05 -11.21 3.54
C ASN A 95 15.91 -10.57 2.16
N GLN A 96 17.00 -10.56 1.39
CA GLN A 96 17.02 -10.01 0.04
C GLN A 96 16.15 -10.86 -0.90
N LEU A 97 15.26 -10.23 -1.63
CA LEU A 97 14.44 -10.85 -2.68
C LEU A 97 15.00 -10.50 -4.06
N SER A 98 14.86 -11.42 -5.01
CA SER A 98 15.26 -11.18 -6.40
C SER A 98 14.26 -10.27 -7.11
N ASP A 99 14.77 -9.25 -7.79
CA ASP A 99 13.94 -8.27 -8.51
C ASP A 99 13.10 -8.91 -9.63
N THR A 100 13.48 -10.08 -10.11
CA THR A 100 12.81 -10.79 -11.21
C THR A 100 11.37 -11.22 -10.87
N TYR A 101 11.07 -11.46 -9.59
CA TYR A 101 9.83 -12.11 -9.15
C TYR A 101 8.80 -11.16 -8.53
N TRP A 102 9.00 -9.86 -8.67
CA TRP A 102 7.96 -8.88 -8.30
C TRP A 102 6.81 -8.92 -9.31
N LEU A 103 5.58 -8.78 -8.83
CA LEU A 103 4.40 -8.95 -9.67
C LEU A 103 4.32 -7.90 -10.78
N ASP A 104 4.75 -6.68 -10.52
CA ASP A 104 4.89 -5.60 -11.50
C ASP A 104 5.88 -5.94 -12.63
N ASN A 105 6.92 -6.72 -12.34
CA ASN A 105 7.86 -7.24 -13.33
C ASN A 105 7.35 -8.50 -14.07
N LEU A 106 6.46 -9.27 -13.45
CA LEU A 106 5.94 -10.51 -14.02
C LEU A 106 4.73 -10.29 -14.94
N VAL A 107 3.85 -9.35 -14.57
CA VAL A 107 2.60 -9.08 -15.31
C VAL A 107 2.86 -8.61 -16.75
N PRO A 108 3.72 -7.60 -17.03
CA PRO A 108 3.98 -7.15 -18.40
C PRO A 108 4.60 -8.22 -19.29
N LYS A 109 5.31 -9.20 -18.71
CA LYS A 109 5.92 -10.31 -19.44
C LYS A 109 4.92 -11.39 -19.88
N GLY A 110 3.67 -11.32 -19.43
CA GLY A 110 2.61 -12.29 -19.76
C GLY A 110 2.90 -13.73 -19.29
N LYS A 111 3.86 -13.93 -18.37
CA LYS A 111 4.37 -15.26 -17.98
C LYS A 111 3.64 -15.90 -16.81
N LEU A 112 2.65 -15.22 -16.24
CA LEU A 112 1.92 -15.74 -15.08
C LEU A 112 0.79 -16.69 -15.52
N PRO A 113 0.81 -17.96 -15.07
CA PRO A 113 -0.28 -18.87 -15.34
C PRO A 113 -1.55 -18.44 -14.59
N LYS A 114 -2.72 -18.76 -15.12
CA LYS A 114 -4.01 -18.44 -14.47
C LYS A 114 -4.12 -18.96 -13.02
N THR A 115 -3.41 -20.04 -12.70
CA THR A 115 -3.34 -20.60 -11.34
C THR A 115 -2.62 -19.70 -10.34
N ALA A 116 -1.71 -18.84 -10.80
CA ALA A 116 -1.00 -17.90 -9.94
C ALA A 116 -1.97 -16.88 -9.31
N TRP A 117 -2.94 -16.40 -10.07
CA TRP A 117 -3.98 -15.49 -9.58
C TRP A 117 -4.88 -16.13 -8.52
N GLY A 118 -5.19 -17.42 -8.69
CA GLY A 118 -5.92 -18.18 -7.67
C GLY A 118 -5.13 -18.34 -6.36
N ARG A 119 -3.82 -18.54 -6.46
CA ARG A 119 -2.93 -18.61 -5.27
C ARG A 119 -2.82 -17.26 -4.58
N LEU A 120 -2.61 -16.18 -5.34
CA LEU A 120 -2.53 -14.82 -4.80
C LEU A 120 -3.84 -14.43 -4.10
N ALA A 121 -4.97 -14.70 -4.73
CA ALA A 121 -6.30 -14.44 -4.16
C ALA A 121 -6.53 -15.22 -2.85
N ARG A 122 -6.11 -16.48 -2.80
CA ARG A 122 -6.18 -17.30 -1.58
C ARG A 122 -5.26 -16.76 -0.49
N PHE A 123 -4.01 -16.44 -0.85
CA PHE A 123 -3.07 -15.80 0.08
C PHE A 123 -3.69 -14.56 0.74
N LEU A 124 -4.26 -13.65 -0.05
CA LEU A 124 -4.89 -12.44 0.50
C LEU A 124 -6.08 -12.80 1.40
N ALA A 125 -6.94 -13.73 0.98
CA ALA A 125 -8.09 -14.15 1.77
C ALA A 125 -7.70 -14.79 3.11
N GLU A 126 -6.64 -15.58 3.15
CA GLU A 126 -6.09 -16.18 4.36
C GLU A 126 -5.51 -15.11 5.31
N ARG A 127 -4.74 -14.14 4.78
CA ARG A 127 -4.23 -13.02 5.59
C ARG A 127 -5.37 -12.16 6.14
N HIS A 128 -6.40 -11.90 5.37
CA HIS A 128 -7.59 -11.18 5.83
C HIS A 128 -8.35 -11.95 6.92
N ALA A 129 -8.46 -13.27 6.83
CA ALA A 129 -9.12 -14.07 7.85
C ALA A 129 -8.42 -13.98 9.23
N LEU A 130 -7.11 -13.73 9.23
CA LEU A 130 -6.29 -13.55 10.45
C LEU A 130 -6.25 -12.09 10.94
N SER A 131 -7.00 -11.18 10.32
CA SER A 131 -6.82 -9.72 10.41
C SER A 131 -7.93 -9.00 11.17
N SER A 132 -8.72 -9.69 11.99
CA SER A 132 -9.84 -9.09 12.72
C SER A 132 -9.41 -7.92 13.62
N LEU A 133 -10.19 -6.84 13.62
CA LEU A 133 -10.07 -5.70 14.53
C LEU A 133 -10.84 -5.90 15.85
N GLY A 134 -11.50 -7.06 16.03
CA GLY A 134 -12.32 -7.32 17.21
C GLY A 134 -13.45 -6.27 17.38
N GLU A 135 -13.61 -5.75 18.59
CA GLU A 135 -14.65 -4.77 18.93
C GLU A 135 -14.49 -3.44 18.15
N SER A 136 -13.26 -3.03 17.83
CA SER A 136 -13.00 -1.80 17.07
C SER A 136 -13.54 -1.83 15.64
N ALA A 137 -13.83 -3.02 15.08
CA ALA A 137 -14.40 -3.15 13.73
C ALA A 137 -15.76 -2.45 13.60
N GLY A 138 -16.56 -2.43 14.66
CA GLY A 138 -17.87 -1.78 14.66
C GLY A 138 -17.80 -0.25 14.56
N GLU A 139 -16.76 0.36 15.07
CA GLU A 139 -16.53 1.82 14.99
C GLU A 139 -15.93 2.21 13.64
N VAL A 140 -14.84 1.55 13.28
CA VAL A 140 -14.10 1.82 12.03
C VAL A 140 -14.93 1.54 10.78
N GLY A 141 -15.78 0.51 10.82
CA GLY A 141 -16.63 0.11 9.69
C GLY A 141 -17.93 0.89 9.55
N ARG A 142 -18.14 1.97 10.31
CA ARG A 142 -19.32 2.82 10.15
C ARG A 142 -19.31 3.56 8.81
N LEU A 143 -20.49 3.73 8.25
CA LEU A 143 -20.68 4.51 7.02
C LEU A 143 -20.15 5.94 7.18
N GLU A 144 -20.37 6.55 8.33
CA GLU A 144 -19.93 7.91 8.64
C GLU A 144 -18.41 8.03 8.62
N HIS A 145 -17.70 7.00 9.08
CA HIS A 145 -16.22 6.96 9.00
C HIS A 145 -15.72 6.91 7.55
N PHE A 146 -16.32 6.05 6.74
CA PHE A 146 -15.97 5.99 5.31
C PHE A 146 -16.32 7.29 4.58
N ARG A 147 -17.48 7.90 4.88
CA ARG A 147 -17.88 9.20 4.32
C ARG A 147 -16.85 10.28 4.63
N ALA A 148 -16.44 10.38 5.90
CA ALA A 148 -15.43 11.37 6.30
C ALA A 148 -14.09 11.16 5.55
N LEU A 149 -13.68 9.89 5.36
CA LEU A 149 -12.49 9.56 4.57
C LEU A 149 -12.62 9.96 3.10
N PHE A 150 -13.77 9.70 2.49
CA PHE A 150 -14.04 10.11 1.11
C PHE A 150 -14.05 11.62 0.97
N ASP A 151 -14.76 12.32 1.85
CA ASP A 151 -14.88 13.79 1.83
C ASP A 151 -13.49 14.44 1.96
N GLU A 152 -12.65 13.94 2.86
CA GLU A 152 -11.27 14.43 3.01
C GLU A 152 -10.47 14.30 1.70
N ILE A 153 -10.47 13.12 1.07
CA ILE A 153 -9.75 12.88 -0.19
C ILE A 153 -10.34 13.74 -1.32
N TYR A 154 -11.66 13.88 -1.36
CA TYR A 154 -12.33 14.74 -2.33
C TYR A 154 -11.91 16.20 -2.18
N TYR A 155 -11.87 16.74 -0.96
CA TYR A 155 -11.39 18.10 -0.71
C TYR A 155 -9.90 18.27 -1.02
N GLN A 156 -9.07 17.28 -0.73
CA GLN A 156 -7.66 17.30 -1.13
C GLN A 156 -7.53 17.32 -2.66
N SER A 157 -8.32 16.53 -3.38
CA SER A 157 -8.31 16.48 -4.85
C SER A 157 -8.63 17.83 -5.48
N LYS A 158 -9.52 18.66 -4.88
CA LYS A 158 -9.87 20.00 -5.36
C LYS A 158 -8.68 20.95 -5.50
N LYS A 159 -7.63 20.77 -4.68
CA LYS A 159 -6.41 21.59 -4.76
C LYS A 159 -5.68 21.44 -6.09
N TYR A 160 -5.94 20.35 -6.81
CA TYR A 160 -5.26 20.00 -8.05
C TYR A 160 -6.18 20.12 -9.27
N THR A 161 -7.33 20.84 -9.11
CA THR A 161 -8.21 21.15 -10.23
C THR A 161 -7.44 21.96 -11.28
N ASP A 162 -7.63 21.61 -12.55
CA ASP A 162 -6.94 22.15 -13.73
C ASP A 162 -5.42 21.88 -13.79
N ILE A 163 -4.88 21.08 -12.85
CA ILE A 163 -3.49 20.61 -12.87
C ILE A 163 -3.45 19.12 -13.24
N THR A 164 -4.07 18.27 -12.42
CA THR A 164 -4.08 16.81 -12.61
C THR A 164 -5.48 16.21 -12.69
N ILE A 165 -6.51 16.92 -12.27
CA ILE A 165 -7.91 16.55 -12.37
C ILE A 165 -8.72 17.76 -12.86
N THR A 166 -9.80 17.53 -13.63
CA THR A 166 -10.71 18.62 -14.07
C THR A 166 -11.93 18.69 -13.18
N GLN A 167 -12.59 19.85 -13.13
CA GLN A 167 -13.83 20.04 -12.39
C GLN A 167 -14.93 19.04 -12.82
N PRO A 168 -15.18 18.77 -14.13
CA PRO A 168 -16.13 17.74 -14.54
C PRO A 168 -15.79 16.33 -14.05
N MET A 169 -14.50 15.98 -13.99
CA MET A 169 -14.08 14.67 -13.44
C MET A 169 -14.41 14.56 -11.95
N LEU A 170 -14.15 15.62 -11.18
CA LEU A 170 -14.49 15.67 -9.74
C LEU A 170 -15.99 15.48 -9.52
N GLU A 171 -16.82 16.18 -10.28
CA GLU A 171 -18.28 16.06 -10.20
C GLU A 171 -18.75 14.66 -10.59
N PHE A 172 -18.15 14.12 -11.66
CA PHE A 172 -18.47 12.78 -12.13
C PHE A 172 -18.14 11.68 -11.10
N ILE A 173 -17.11 11.88 -10.29
CA ILE A 173 -16.76 10.98 -9.17
C ILE A 173 -17.68 11.20 -7.97
N HIS A 174 -17.92 12.47 -7.64
CA HIS A 174 -18.66 12.85 -6.42
C HIS A 174 -20.12 12.37 -6.44
N LEU A 175 -20.80 12.55 -7.56
CA LEU A 175 -22.24 12.28 -7.66
C LEU A 175 -22.59 10.79 -7.42
N PRO A 176 -21.99 9.80 -8.10
CA PRO A 176 -22.30 8.39 -7.84
C PRO A 176 -21.85 7.94 -6.46
N MET A 177 -20.72 8.47 -5.94
CA MET A 177 -20.26 8.16 -4.60
C MET A 177 -21.23 8.65 -3.53
N THR A 178 -21.67 9.90 -3.62
CA THR A 178 -22.63 10.49 -2.68
C THR A 178 -23.95 9.72 -2.69
N ARG A 179 -24.50 9.43 -3.90
CA ARG A 179 -25.72 8.64 -4.06
C ARG A 179 -25.59 7.24 -3.45
N PHE A 180 -24.46 6.58 -3.65
CA PHE A 180 -24.20 5.28 -3.03
C PHE A 180 -24.21 5.40 -1.51
N LEU A 181 -23.50 6.38 -0.94
CA LEU A 181 -23.38 6.57 0.50
C LEU A 181 -24.71 6.92 1.18
N GLU A 182 -25.65 7.56 0.48
CA GLU A 182 -27.00 7.83 1.00
C GLU A 182 -27.78 6.55 1.28
N ASN A 183 -27.51 5.47 0.52
CA ASN A 183 -28.26 4.22 0.57
C ASN A 183 -27.47 3.04 1.18
N ALA A 184 -26.19 3.23 1.47
CA ALA A 184 -25.26 2.15 1.78
C ALA A 184 -25.28 1.64 3.23
N ARG A 185 -26.07 2.24 4.14
CA ARG A 185 -26.04 1.91 5.58
C ARG A 185 -26.18 0.41 5.86
N LYS A 186 -27.08 -0.28 5.14
CA LYS A 186 -27.32 -1.70 5.34
C LYS A 186 -26.10 -2.56 4.95
N ILE A 187 -25.44 -2.25 3.85
CA ILE A 187 -24.28 -3.01 3.40
C ILE A 187 -23.08 -2.79 4.36
N PHE A 188 -22.83 -1.58 4.84
CA PHE A 188 -21.77 -1.31 5.80
C PHE A 188 -21.99 -2.09 7.11
N ILE A 189 -23.21 -2.09 7.68
CA ILE A 189 -23.55 -2.91 8.84
C ILE A 189 -23.33 -4.39 8.57
N ARG A 190 -23.73 -4.90 7.40
CA ARG A 190 -23.53 -6.30 7.00
C ARG A 190 -22.05 -6.66 6.87
N ARG A 191 -21.22 -5.75 6.34
CA ARG A 191 -19.77 -5.90 6.25
C ARG A 191 -19.11 -6.04 7.63
N CYS A 192 -19.49 -5.19 8.57
CA CYS A 192 -19.04 -5.31 9.97
C CYS A 192 -19.44 -6.66 10.58
N LYS A 193 -20.72 -7.07 10.47
CA LYS A 193 -21.22 -8.35 11.00
C LYS A 193 -20.55 -9.58 10.37
N LYS A 194 -20.05 -9.47 9.14
CA LYS A 194 -19.35 -10.54 8.44
C LYS A 194 -17.83 -10.49 8.62
N ASN A 195 -17.32 -9.72 9.57
CA ASN A 195 -15.89 -9.54 9.84
C ASN A 195 -15.12 -9.16 8.57
N ARG A 196 -15.63 -8.17 7.81
CA ARG A 196 -14.95 -7.64 6.62
C ARG A 196 -14.18 -6.36 6.90
N ILE A 197 -14.31 -5.80 8.09
CA ILE A 197 -13.53 -4.65 8.56
C ILE A 197 -12.31 -5.18 9.29
N LEU A 198 -11.15 -4.91 8.73
CA LEU A 198 -9.90 -5.60 9.04
C LEU A 198 -8.75 -4.61 9.19
N GLU A 199 -7.65 -5.08 9.76
CA GLU A 199 -6.37 -4.45 9.54
C GLU A 199 -5.82 -4.92 8.18
N CYS A 200 -6.12 -4.18 7.10
CA CYS A 200 -5.67 -4.43 5.75
C CYS A 200 -4.17 -4.26 5.58
N HIS A 201 -3.63 -4.66 4.44
CA HIS A 201 -2.28 -4.28 3.99
C HIS A 201 -2.20 -2.76 3.75
N GLY A 202 -3.27 -2.18 3.22
CA GLY A 202 -3.39 -0.75 2.92
C GLY A 202 -2.70 -0.30 1.64
N ALA A 203 -1.76 -1.11 1.14
CA ALA A 203 -1.03 -0.89 -0.11
C ALA A 203 -0.76 -2.24 -0.81
N PHE A 204 -1.81 -3.08 -0.99
CA PHE A 204 -1.71 -4.38 -1.65
C PHE A 204 -1.71 -4.19 -3.17
N VAL A 205 -0.58 -3.76 -3.70
CA VAL A 205 -0.36 -3.40 -5.12
C VAL A 205 0.68 -4.33 -5.76
N PRO A 206 0.74 -4.45 -7.11
CA PRO A 206 1.68 -5.36 -7.78
C PRO A 206 3.14 -5.17 -7.37
N GLU A 207 3.58 -3.95 -7.16
CA GLU A 207 4.96 -3.59 -6.78
C GLU A 207 5.36 -4.11 -5.38
N HIS A 208 4.38 -4.43 -4.54
CA HIS A 208 4.60 -4.95 -3.20
C HIS A 208 4.44 -6.47 -3.09
N ILE A 209 4.16 -7.14 -4.19
CA ILE A 209 3.93 -8.59 -4.21
C ILE A 209 5.09 -9.32 -4.89
N PHE A 210 5.77 -10.15 -4.11
CA PHE A 210 6.76 -11.10 -4.61
C PHE A 210 6.09 -12.45 -4.84
N LEU A 211 6.29 -13.05 -6.03
CA LEU A 211 5.67 -14.31 -6.40
C LEU A 211 6.67 -15.22 -7.15
N LYS A 212 7.23 -16.21 -6.43
CA LYS A 212 8.16 -17.18 -6.99
C LYS A 212 7.67 -18.59 -6.67
N SER A 213 7.32 -19.37 -7.68
CA SER A 213 6.79 -20.74 -7.50
C SER A 213 5.63 -20.78 -6.49
N SER A 214 5.78 -21.43 -5.34
CA SER A 214 4.81 -21.46 -4.25
C SER A 214 4.93 -20.31 -3.26
N GLN A 215 6.03 -19.57 -3.28
CA GLN A 215 6.28 -18.48 -2.34
C GLN A 215 5.53 -17.21 -2.78
N ILE A 216 4.78 -16.63 -1.85
CA ILE A 216 4.11 -15.34 -2.00
C ILE A 216 4.43 -14.50 -0.78
N TYR A 217 4.98 -13.32 -1.01
CA TYR A 217 5.23 -12.33 0.05
C TYR A 217 4.54 -11.03 -0.32
N ALA A 218 3.89 -10.40 0.66
CA ALA A 218 3.38 -9.05 0.56
C ALA A 218 4.21 -8.16 1.49
N ILE A 219 4.96 -7.24 0.90
CA ILE A 219 5.86 -6.34 1.64
C ILE A 219 5.34 -4.91 1.66
N ALA A 220 5.99 -4.09 2.46
CA ALA A 220 5.66 -2.66 2.57
C ALA A 220 4.16 -2.39 2.86
N PRO A 221 3.55 -3.09 3.82
CA PRO A 221 2.22 -2.71 4.28
C PRO A 221 2.25 -1.25 4.74
N LEU A 222 1.11 -0.56 4.62
CA LEU A 222 1.03 0.85 4.97
C LEU A 222 1.24 1.03 6.48
N ASP A 223 2.38 1.55 6.86
CA ASP A 223 2.83 1.67 8.24
C ASP A 223 2.65 3.08 8.84
N ALA A 224 2.25 4.06 8.03
CA ALA A 224 2.03 5.46 8.42
C ALA A 224 0.64 5.69 9.09
N GLY A 225 0.34 4.89 10.10
CA GLY A 225 -0.92 5.00 10.85
C GLY A 225 -2.02 4.03 10.40
N THR A 226 -3.15 4.04 11.12
CA THR A 226 -4.22 3.05 10.96
C THR A 226 -5.32 3.48 10.00
N LYS A 227 -5.45 4.77 9.73
CA LYS A 227 -6.52 5.39 8.94
C LYS A 227 -6.80 4.73 7.59
N TYR A 228 -5.71 4.38 6.84
CA TYR A 228 -5.81 3.75 5.52
C TYR A 228 -5.53 2.25 5.55
N ARG A 229 -5.47 1.66 6.74
CA ARG A 229 -5.23 0.23 6.95
C ARG A 229 -6.37 -0.44 7.71
N HIS A 230 -6.99 0.22 8.67
CA HIS A 230 -8.19 -0.27 9.34
C HIS A 230 -9.41 0.04 8.48
N LEU A 231 -9.72 -0.83 7.52
CA LEU A 231 -10.74 -0.63 6.51
C LEU A 231 -11.43 -1.95 6.16
N ASP A 232 -12.38 -1.86 5.25
CA ASP A 232 -12.97 -3.04 4.63
C ASP A 232 -11.94 -3.80 3.79
N ALA A 233 -12.00 -5.13 3.78
CA ALA A 233 -11.19 -6.02 2.95
C ALA A 233 -11.21 -5.64 1.46
N ALA A 234 -12.28 -5.01 0.99
CA ALA A 234 -12.41 -4.47 -0.36
C ALA A 234 -11.31 -3.45 -0.71
N ASN A 235 -10.72 -2.78 0.30
CA ASN A 235 -9.62 -1.83 0.11
C ASN A 235 -8.39 -2.46 -0.53
N ASP A 236 -7.93 -3.60 -0.02
CA ASP A 236 -6.74 -4.28 -0.56
C ASP A 236 -7.02 -4.90 -1.93
N VAL A 237 -8.23 -5.45 -2.12
CA VAL A 237 -8.64 -5.97 -3.43
C VAL A 237 -8.68 -4.84 -4.46
N ALA A 238 -9.24 -3.69 -4.10
CA ALA A 238 -9.31 -2.50 -4.95
C ALA A 238 -7.91 -1.97 -5.29
N SER A 239 -6.98 -1.96 -4.33
CA SER A 239 -5.60 -1.53 -4.56
C SER A 239 -4.90 -2.42 -5.60
N MET A 240 -5.05 -3.75 -5.50
CA MET A 240 -4.52 -4.69 -6.50
C MET A 240 -5.15 -4.48 -7.87
N VAL A 241 -6.47 -4.33 -7.94
CA VAL A 241 -7.19 -4.11 -9.20
C VAL A 241 -6.75 -2.80 -9.85
N ASN A 242 -6.63 -1.72 -9.08
CA ASN A 242 -6.15 -0.44 -9.59
C ASN A 242 -4.72 -0.55 -10.15
N GLY A 243 -3.81 -1.22 -9.43
CA GLY A 243 -2.45 -1.47 -9.91
C GLY A 243 -2.43 -2.27 -11.21
N LEU A 244 -3.24 -3.33 -11.32
CA LEU A 244 -3.36 -4.11 -12.55
C LEU A 244 -3.97 -3.31 -13.71
N TRP A 245 -4.94 -2.43 -13.46
CA TRP A 245 -5.49 -1.53 -14.47
C TRP A 245 -4.45 -0.52 -14.97
N MET A 246 -3.63 0.03 -14.08
CA MET A 246 -2.50 0.89 -14.48
C MET A 246 -1.51 0.17 -15.40
N MET A 247 -1.40 -1.16 -15.24
CA MET A 247 -0.57 -2.03 -16.09
C MET A 247 -1.32 -2.58 -17.31
N GLN A 248 -2.56 -2.13 -17.57
CA GLN A 248 -3.44 -2.60 -18.66
C GLN A 248 -3.76 -4.12 -18.59
N ALA A 249 -3.74 -4.69 -17.39
CA ALA A 249 -3.93 -6.12 -17.12
C ALA A 249 -5.36 -6.41 -16.61
N MET A 250 -6.39 -6.00 -17.36
CA MET A 250 -7.79 -6.06 -16.94
C MET A 250 -8.30 -7.52 -16.76
N GLU A 251 -7.94 -8.43 -17.66
CA GLU A 251 -8.33 -9.84 -17.53
C GLU A 251 -7.77 -10.48 -16.26
N GLN A 252 -6.54 -10.11 -15.89
CA GLN A 252 -5.88 -10.57 -14.68
C GLN A 252 -6.58 -10.01 -13.43
N ALA A 253 -6.99 -8.74 -13.48
CA ALA A 253 -7.75 -8.10 -12.41
C ALA A 253 -9.10 -8.80 -12.19
N GLU A 254 -9.86 -9.07 -13.25
CA GLU A 254 -11.14 -9.79 -13.17
C GLU A 254 -10.96 -11.21 -12.61
N LEU A 255 -9.94 -11.93 -13.09
CA LEU A 255 -9.61 -13.26 -12.60
C LEU A 255 -9.25 -13.25 -11.12
N PHE A 256 -8.42 -12.30 -10.68
CA PHE A 256 -8.04 -12.13 -9.28
C PHE A 256 -9.27 -11.88 -8.40
N VAL A 257 -10.14 -10.93 -8.78
CA VAL A 257 -11.38 -10.62 -8.05
C VAL A 257 -12.28 -11.84 -7.93
N LYS A 258 -12.55 -12.54 -9.05
CA LYS A 258 -13.37 -13.76 -9.05
C LYS A 258 -12.81 -14.83 -8.10
N ARG A 259 -11.49 -15.03 -8.11
CA ARG A 259 -10.82 -16.00 -7.22
C ARG A 259 -10.86 -15.55 -5.76
N TYR A 260 -10.69 -14.25 -5.49
CA TYR A 260 -10.78 -13.72 -4.13
C TYR A 260 -12.20 -13.86 -3.56
N VAL A 261 -13.26 -13.49 -4.31
CA VAL A 261 -14.65 -13.66 -3.90
C VAL A 261 -14.94 -15.10 -3.46
N THR A 262 -14.43 -16.05 -4.24
CA THR A 262 -14.58 -17.48 -3.94
C THR A 262 -13.81 -17.90 -2.69
N ALA A 263 -12.53 -17.51 -2.58
CA ALA A 263 -11.65 -17.89 -1.48
C ALA A 263 -12.10 -17.28 -0.15
N ALA A 264 -12.47 -15.99 -0.16
CA ALA A 264 -12.95 -15.26 1.02
C ALA A 264 -14.44 -15.49 1.31
N LYS A 265 -15.19 -16.15 0.40
CA LYS A 265 -16.67 -16.27 0.46
C LYS A 265 -17.36 -14.90 0.63
N ASP A 266 -16.85 -13.90 -0.08
CA ASP A 266 -17.29 -12.50 0.04
C ASP A 266 -18.23 -12.09 -1.11
N ARG A 267 -19.50 -12.41 -0.96
CA ARG A 267 -20.54 -12.15 -1.98
C ARG A 267 -20.86 -10.65 -2.12
N ASP A 268 -20.55 -9.82 -1.13
CA ASP A 268 -20.83 -8.39 -1.16
C ASP A 268 -19.66 -7.59 -1.78
N LEU A 269 -18.49 -8.24 -2.02
CA LEU A 269 -17.32 -7.56 -2.60
C LEU A 269 -17.61 -6.89 -3.94
N PRO A 270 -18.32 -7.49 -4.90
CA PRO A 270 -18.58 -6.84 -6.19
C PRO A 270 -19.32 -5.49 -6.07
N THR A 271 -20.16 -5.32 -5.05
CA THR A 271 -20.85 -4.06 -4.75
C THR A 271 -19.90 -3.02 -4.15
N MET A 272 -18.97 -3.47 -3.27
CA MET A 272 -18.04 -2.57 -2.57
C MET A 272 -16.80 -2.23 -3.41
N LEU A 273 -16.41 -3.08 -4.33
CA LEU A 273 -15.16 -2.97 -5.08
C LEU A 273 -15.04 -1.64 -5.83
N PRO A 274 -16.00 -1.19 -6.66
CA PRO A 274 -15.87 0.07 -7.38
C PRO A 274 -15.83 1.29 -6.45
N VAL A 275 -16.44 1.20 -5.28
CA VAL A 275 -16.40 2.25 -4.25
C VAL A 275 -14.98 2.43 -3.71
N TYR A 276 -14.33 1.32 -3.32
CA TYR A 276 -12.94 1.34 -2.85
C TYR A 276 -11.92 1.58 -3.96
N GLN A 277 -12.19 1.14 -5.19
CA GLN A 277 -11.36 1.48 -6.35
C GLN A 277 -11.33 2.99 -6.59
N THR A 278 -12.51 3.63 -6.55
CA THR A 278 -12.64 5.08 -6.70
C THR A 278 -11.87 5.80 -5.60
N LEU A 279 -12.08 5.42 -4.34
CA LEU A 279 -11.40 6.03 -3.18
C LEU A 279 -9.87 5.90 -3.29
N ASN A 280 -9.37 4.69 -3.58
CA ASN A 280 -7.93 4.42 -3.69
C ASN A 280 -7.29 5.12 -4.89
N ALA A 281 -7.98 5.17 -6.02
CA ALA A 281 -7.49 5.88 -7.20
C ALA A 281 -7.41 7.39 -6.94
N MET A 282 -8.42 8.00 -6.31
CA MET A 282 -8.35 9.41 -5.90
C MET A 282 -7.18 9.66 -4.93
N ARG A 283 -7.00 8.80 -3.92
CA ARG A 283 -5.90 8.91 -2.97
C ARG A 283 -4.53 8.86 -3.66
N CYS A 284 -4.34 7.94 -4.62
CA CYS A 284 -3.11 7.87 -5.40
C CYS A 284 -2.94 9.11 -6.29
N GLY A 285 -4.02 9.62 -6.89
CA GLY A 285 -3.99 10.85 -7.67
C GLY A 285 -3.54 12.06 -6.84
N VAL A 286 -4.08 12.21 -5.62
CA VAL A 286 -3.65 13.24 -4.67
C VAL A 286 -2.17 13.05 -4.30
N PHE A 287 -1.77 11.84 -3.92
CA PHE A 287 -0.39 11.52 -3.54
C PHE A 287 0.63 11.90 -4.62
N HIS A 288 0.40 11.53 -5.87
CA HIS A 288 1.28 11.90 -6.98
C HIS A 288 1.23 13.40 -7.30
N SER A 289 0.08 14.05 -7.10
CA SER A 289 -0.01 15.51 -7.25
C SER A 289 0.80 16.25 -6.18
N GLU A 290 0.80 15.77 -4.93
CA GLU A 290 1.62 16.30 -3.84
C GLU A 290 3.11 16.12 -4.13
N ARG A 291 3.52 14.93 -4.56
CA ARG A 291 4.92 14.66 -4.96
C ARG A 291 5.39 15.55 -6.11
N ALA A 292 4.55 15.75 -7.11
CA ALA A 292 4.88 16.66 -8.22
C ALA A 292 5.12 18.10 -7.72
N ALA A 293 4.39 18.53 -6.69
CA ALA A 293 4.60 19.83 -6.06
C ALA A 293 5.90 19.89 -5.21
N GLU A 294 6.38 18.76 -4.70
CA GLU A 294 7.65 18.66 -3.96
C GLU A 294 8.87 18.63 -4.90
N HIS A 295 8.73 18.06 -6.10
CA HIS A 295 9.80 17.92 -7.10
C HIS A 295 10.04 19.19 -7.95
N VAL A 296 10.11 20.36 -7.30
CA VAL A 296 10.24 21.66 -8.00
C VAL A 296 11.54 21.75 -8.82
N GLN A 297 12.62 21.09 -8.38
CA GLN A 297 13.95 21.17 -9.01
C GLN A 297 14.25 20.01 -9.98
N ASP A 298 13.41 18.97 -10.01
CA ASP A 298 13.55 17.82 -10.91
C ASP A 298 12.35 17.71 -11.84
N GLU A 299 12.43 18.36 -13.00
CA GLU A 299 11.33 18.43 -13.96
C GLU A 299 10.93 17.04 -14.49
N ALA A 300 11.88 16.10 -14.61
CA ALA A 300 11.59 14.76 -15.10
C ALA A 300 10.72 13.99 -14.12
N LEU A 301 11.09 13.98 -12.82
CA LEU A 301 10.32 13.36 -11.76
C LEU A 301 8.96 14.06 -11.56
N ARG A 302 8.96 15.39 -11.66
CA ARG A 302 7.73 16.18 -11.58
C ARG A 302 6.74 15.80 -12.67
N MET A 303 7.18 15.71 -13.92
CA MET A 303 6.32 15.33 -15.06
C MET A 303 5.82 13.90 -14.95
N GLU A 304 6.66 12.97 -14.49
CA GLU A 304 6.28 11.58 -14.22
C GLU A 304 5.14 11.52 -13.18
N ASP A 305 5.28 12.23 -12.06
CA ASP A 305 4.25 12.27 -11.02
C ASP A 305 2.95 12.93 -11.50
N LEU A 306 3.03 14.02 -12.29
CA LEU A 306 1.84 14.64 -12.89
C LEU A 306 1.11 13.67 -13.83
N GLU A 307 1.84 12.88 -14.61
CA GLU A 307 1.24 11.88 -15.49
C GLU A 307 0.59 10.74 -14.69
N HIS A 308 1.24 10.22 -13.66
CA HIS A 308 0.68 9.22 -12.76
C HIS A 308 -0.59 9.76 -12.08
N ALA A 309 -0.57 10.98 -11.57
CA ALA A 309 -1.74 11.60 -10.95
C ALA A 309 -2.94 11.64 -11.90
N ARG A 310 -2.73 12.10 -13.14
CA ARG A 310 -3.78 12.15 -14.17
C ARG A 310 -4.35 10.77 -14.48
N LYS A 311 -3.49 9.76 -14.64
CA LYS A 311 -3.92 8.36 -14.87
C LYS A 311 -4.76 7.82 -13.72
N TYR A 312 -4.36 8.08 -12.48
CA TYR A 312 -5.13 7.65 -11.30
C TYR A 312 -6.48 8.37 -11.20
N PHE A 313 -6.57 9.66 -11.49
CA PHE A 313 -7.87 10.34 -11.52
C PHE A 313 -8.77 9.85 -12.66
N GLN A 314 -8.22 9.53 -13.83
CA GLN A 314 -8.96 8.86 -14.91
C GLN A 314 -9.48 7.49 -14.47
N LEU A 315 -8.66 6.73 -13.75
CA LEU A 315 -9.05 5.44 -13.17
C LEU A 315 -10.18 5.62 -12.14
N ALA A 316 -10.12 6.65 -11.30
CA ALA A 316 -11.20 6.98 -10.37
C ALA A 316 -12.53 7.25 -11.08
N VAL A 317 -12.51 7.98 -12.20
CA VAL A 317 -13.69 8.21 -13.05
C VAL A 317 -14.22 6.89 -13.63
N GLN A 318 -13.34 6.01 -14.11
CA GLN A 318 -13.74 4.70 -14.65
C GLN A 318 -14.39 3.82 -13.57
N ALA A 319 -13.81 3.78 -12.38
CA ALA A 319 -14.35 3.05 -11.24
C ALA A 319 -15.69 3.63 -10.78
N ALA A 320 -15.82 4.95 -10.70
CA ALA A 320 -17.05 5.63 -10.29
C ALA A 320 -18.24 5.32 -11.19
N ARG A 321 -18.02 5.06 -12.49
CA ARG A 321 -19.07 4.61 -13.43
C ARG A 321 -19.68 3.26 -13.05
N GLN A 322 -18.94 2.43 -12.32
CA GLN A 322 -19.34 1.09 -11.93
C GLN A 322 -20.01 1.05 -10.54
N ILE A 323 -20.04 2.16 -9.82
CA ILE A 323 -20.69 2.25 -8.50
C ILE A 323 -22.18 1.98 -8.68
N PRO A 324 -22.76 1.00 -7.93
CA PRO A 324 -24.17 0.67 -8.04
C PRO A 324 -25.07 1.85 -7.68
N LYS A 325 -26.15 2.03 -8.44
CA LYS A 325 -27.17 3.07 -8.18
C LYS A 325 -28.06 2.70 -7.00
N GLU A 326 -28.24 1.41 -6.75
CA GLU A 326 -29.06 0.83 -5.67
C GLU A 326 -28.23 -0.20 -4.89
N VAL A 327 -28.43 -0.27 -3.53
CA VAL A 327 -27.65 -1.14 -2.62
C VAL A 327 -28.55 -1.86 -1.61
#